data_551f9fbb698489a885262e6f7561f42b
#
_entry.id   551f9fbb698489a885262e6f7561f42b
#
_cell.length_a   1.000
_cell.length_b   1.000
_cell.length_c   1.000
_cell.angle_alpha   90.00
_cell.angle_beta   90.00
_cell.angle_gamma   90.00
#
_symmetry.space_group_name_H-M   'P 1'
#
loop_
_entity.id
_entity.type
_entity.pdbx_description
1 polymer ?
#
loop_
_entity_poly.entity_id
_entity_poly.type
_entity_poly.pdbx_seq_one_letter_code
_entity_poly.pdbx_strand_id
1 'polypeptide(L)'
;MTLNNTKLYMLNKEEVIEAVEKTADSNLNCELFDDSRYAIFPGFCDVHVHFREPGFSYKETIGTGSRSAAAGGYTDVCTMPNLKPVPDSLPHLKQQLDIIKRDAVINVHPYGAISVEEKGETLADMEAMAPYAISFSDDGRGIQDESLMREAMYHVKELGKILVAHCEVESLVKGGYIHDGEYARQNNHLGICSESEWREVERDIKLADETGCPFHACHISSKESVELIRDAKKSGVDVTCETAPHYLIMNDMDLKEDGWYKMNPPIRSRKDQEALIEGILDGSVDMIATDHAPHTLDEKNKGLKDSYFGIIGLETAFPLLYTKLVLEGVLSLEQLIKLMTKAPRERFGIKRAASDFTIFDLEKEYQIRSDDFLTKGRAMPFEGEKVKGQCMLTLCNGKIAYRR
;
A
#
# COMPACT_ATOMS: atom_id res chain seq x y z
N MET A 1 2.30 -26.61 14.34
CA MET A 1 0.98 -26.35 13.70
C MET A 1 1.03 -26.93 12.31
N THR A 2 0.25 -27.93 12.03
CA THR A 2 0.28 -28.64 10.75
C THR A 2 -0.39 -27.79 9.69
N LEU A 3 0.31 -27.48 8.60
CA LEU A 3 -0.10 -26.72 7.39
C LEU A 3 -1.35 -27.29 6.65
N ASN A 4 -2.06 -28.22 7.24
CA ASN A 4 -3.14 -28.98 6.58
C ASN A 4 -4.45 -28.21 6.34
N ASN A 5 -4.61 -26.98 6.83
CA ASN A 5 -5.82 -26.16 6.63
C ASN A 5 -5.66 -24.94 5.69
N THR A 6 -4.49 -24.76 5.09
CA THR A 6 -4.18 -23.62 4.19
C THR A 6 -4.66 -23.83 2.75
N LYS A 7 -5.44 -24.87 2.48
CA LYS A 7 -5.82 -25.31 1.12
C LYS A 7 -6.66 -24.34 0.28
N LEU A 8 -7.22 -23.28 0.84
CA LEU A 8 -8.11 -22.38 0.08
C LEU A 8 -7.39 -21.21 -0.62
N TYR A 9 -6.15 -20.92 -0.28
CA TYR A 9 -5.40 -19.78 -0.85
C TYR A 9 -4.06 -20.17 -1.47
N MET A 10 -3.62 -21.40 -1.31
CA MET A 10 -2.48 -21.96 -2.04
C MET A 10 -2.95 -22.35 -3.44
N LEU A 11 -2.25 -21.89 -4.46
CA LEU A 11 -2.45 -22.37 -5.82
C LEU A 11 -2.18 -23.89 -5.86
N ASN A 12 -2.95 -24.61 -6.66
CA ASN A 12 -2.70 -26.02 -6.87
C ASN A 12 -1.31 -26.18 -7.50
N LYS A 13 -0.47 -27.06 -6.93
CA LYS A 13 0.89 -27.34 -7.40
C LYS A 13 0.92 -27.67 -8.89
N GLU A 14 -0.06 -28.42 -9.40
CA GLU A 14 -0.17 -28.80 -10.81
C GLU A 14 -0.41 -27.60 -11.73
N GLU A 15 -1.28 -26.65 -11.32
CA GLU A 15 -1.52 -25.40 -12.07
C GLU A 15 -0.28 -24.53 -12.14
N VAL A 16 0.51 -24.50 -11.06
CA VAL A 16 1.75 -23.73 -11.00
C VAL A 16 2.84 -24.38 -11.85
N ILE A 17 2.99 -25.72 -11.79
CA ILE A 17 3.92 -26.46 -12.65
C ILE A 17 3.58 -26.24 -14.13
N GLU A 18 2.29 -26.35 -14.50
CA GLU A 18 1.84 -26.09 -15.89
C GLU A 18 2.11 -24.65 -16.32
N ALA A 19 1.93 -23.67 -15.42
CA ALA A 19 2.23 -22.26 -15.70
C ALA A 19 3.75 -22.04 -15.87
N VAL A 20 4.56 -22.67 -15.06
CA VAL A 20 6.04 -22.61 -15.10
C VAL A 20 6.57 -23.31 -16.36
N GLU A 21 6.05 -24.47 -16.73
CA GLU A 21 6.46 -25.20 -17.96
C GLU A 21 6.14 -24.40 -19.25
N LYS A 22 5.12 -23.54 -19.20
CA LYS A 22 4.79 -22.62 -20.30
C LYS A 22 5.67 -21.39 -20.34
N THR A 23 6.50 -21.15 -19.30
CA THR A 23 7.51 -20.07 -19.34
C THR A 23 8.67 -20.50 -20.24
N ALA A 24 9.24 -19.56 -20.99
CA ALA A 24 10.37 -19.83 -21.89
C ALA A 24 11.69 -20.15 -21.15
N ASP A 25 11.69 -20.17 -19.83
CA ASP A 25 12.86 -20.44 -18.99
C ASP A 25 12.87 -21.88 -18.51
N SER A 26 13.55 -22.73 -19.27
CA SER A 26 13.72 -24.19 -18.97
C SER A 26 14.56 -24.49 -17.72
N ASN A 27 15.07 -23.48 -17.02
CA ASN A 27 15.92 -23.62 -15.83
C ASN A 27 15.19 -23.42 -14.50
N LEU A 28 13.85 -23.37 -14.47
CA LEU A 28 13.11 -23.39 -13.22
C LEU A 28 13.25 -24.76 -12.55
N ASN A 29 14.04 -24.78 -11.48
CA ASN A 29 14.35 -26.01 -10.75
C ASN A 29 13.08 -26.50 -10.03
N CYS A 30 12.56 -27.68 -10.40
CA CYS A 30 11.38 -28.29 -9.79
C CYS A 30 11.55 -28.54 -8.27
N GLU A 31 12.76 -28.44 -7.72
CA GLU A 31 13.05 -28.59 -6.28
C GLU A 31 12.31 -27.58 -5.40
N LEU A 32 11.96 -26.37 -5.93
CA LEU A 32 11.17 -25.37 -5.22
C LEU A 32 9.73 -25.83 -4.92
N PHE A 33 9.27 -26.91 -5.52
CA PHE A 33 7.89 -27.38 -5.37
C PHE A 33 7.76 -28.61 -4.47
N ASP A 34 8.87 -29.24 -4.10
CA ASP A 34 8.85 -30.55 -3.38
C ASP A 34 9.10 -30.44 -1.88
N ASP A 35 9.50 -29.25 -1.40
CA ASP A 35 9.80 -29.03 0.01
C ASP A 35 8.65 -28.29 0.71
N SER A 36 8.16 -28.80 1.83
CA SER A 36 7.04 -28.25 2.62
C SER A 36 7.32 -26.86 3.22
N ARG A 37 8.58 -26.42 3.22
CA ARG A 37 8.97 -25.07 3.66
C ARG A 37 8.54 -23.98 2.67
N TYR A 38 8.30 -24.34 1.41
CA TYR A 38 7.86 -23.40 0.37
C TYR A 38 6.34 -23.30 0.32
N ALA A 39 5.87 -22.07 0.27
CA ALA A 39 4.46 -21.76 0.06
C ALA A 39 4.28 -21.00 -1.26
N ILE A 40 3.26 -21.40 -2.01
CA ILE A 40 2.89 -20.76 -3.28
C ILE A 40 1.62 -19.96 -3.05
N PHE A 41 1.70 -18.66 -3.26
CA PHE A 41 0.57 -17.75 -3.11
C PHE A 41 0.17 -17.13 -4.45
N PRO A 42 -1.09 -16.72 -4.64
CA PRO A 42 -1.43 -15.76 -5.70
C PRO A 42 -0.50 -14.55 -5.55
N GLY A 43 -0.02 -13.99 -6.65
CA GLY A 43 0.80 -12.79 -6.59
C GLY A 43 0.09 -11.69 -5.79
N PHE A 44 0.82 -10.97 -4.94
CA PHE A 44 0.24 -9.92 -4.10
C PHE A 44 -0.21 -8.73 -4.93
N CYS A 45 -1.12 -7.93 -4.37
CA CYS A 45 -1.65 -6.71 -4.96
C CYS A 45 -1.57 -5.59 -3.94
N ASP A 46 -0.86 -4.51 -4.26
CA ASP A 46 -0.73 -3.33 -3.43
C ASP A 46 -1.45 -2.16 -4.10
N VAL A 47 -2.44 -1.60 -3.43
CA VAL A 47 -3.24 -0.52 -4.00
C VAL A 47 -2.71 0.88 -3.68
N HIS A 48 -1.54 0.98 -3.01
CA HIS A 48 -0.98 2.25 -2.60
C HIS A 48 0.56 2.26 -2.61
N VAL A 49 1.14 2.73 -3.71
CA VAL A 49 2.60 2.88 -3.84
C VAL A 49 2.99 4.16 -4.58
N HIS A 50 4.20 4.66 -4.34
CA HIS A 50 4.75 5.87 -4.97
C HIS A 50 5.99 5.54 -5.80
N PHE A 51 5.84 5.32 -7.09
CA PHE A 51 6.98 5.05 -7.98
C PHE A 51 7.68 6.31 -8.52
N ARG A 52 7.21 7.49 -8.10
CA ARG A 52 7.91 8.77 -8.29
C ARG A 52 8.22 9.17 -9.74
N GLU A 53 7.81 8.41 -10.74
CA GLU A 53 8.08 8.65 -12.16
C GLU A 53 6.78 8.75 -12.97
N PRO A 54 6.65 9.81 -13.77
CA PRO A 54 7.63 10.86 -14.14
C PRO A 54 7.88 11.92 -13.05
N GLY A 55 8.99 12.63 -13.20
CA GLY A 55 9.33 13.88 -12.48
C GLY A 55 10.28 13.71 -11.31
N PHE A 56 10.25 12.60 -10.58
CA PHE A 56 11.07 12.36 -9.40
C PHE A 56 11.88 11.07 -9.49
N SER A 57 12.31 10.70 -10.69
CA SER A 57 13.06 9.46 -10.97
C SER A 57 14.33 9.30 -10.17
N TYR A 58 14.85 10.37 -9.57
CA TYR A 58 15.99 10.30 -8.66
C TYR A 58 15.66 9.61 -7.33
N LYS A 59 14.39 9.62 -6.91
CA LYS A 59 13.89 8.93 -5.70
C LYS A 59 13.52 7.48 -5.99
N GLU A 60 12.80 7.25 -7.10
CA GLU A 60 12.36 5.94 -7.57
C GLU A 60 12.02 6.00 -9.05
N THR A 61 12.11 4.88 -9.76
CA THR A 61 11.61 4.74 -11.12
C THR A 61 10.56 3.62 -11.19
N ILE A 62 9.70 3.64 -12.21
CA ILE A 62 8.77 2.54 -12.46
C ILE A 62 9.53 1.22 -12.61
N GLY A 63 10.69 1.24 -13.27
CA GLY A 63 11.53 0.06 -13.44
C GLY A 63 12.09 -0.49 -12.12
N THR A 64 12.62 0.36 -11.21
CA THR A 64 13.17 -0.11 -9.92
C THR A 64 12.06 -0.45 -8.94
N GLY A 65 11.01 0.37 -8.85
CA GLY A 65 9.86 0.12 -7.98
C GLY A 65 9.12 -1.17 -8.35
N SER A 66 8.88 -1.44 -9.65
CA SER A 66 8.24 -2.68 -10.08
C SER A 66 9.10 -3.93 -9.80
N ARG A 67 10.44 -3.83 -9.89
CA ARG A 67 11.33 -4.91 -9.45
C ARG A 67 11.32 -5.12 -7.94
N SER A 68 11.28 -4.04 -7.16
CA SER A 68 11.12 -4.10 -5.71
C SER A 68 9.80 -4.77 -5.32
N ALA A 69 8.71 -4.39 -5.98
CA ALA A 69 7.41 -5.03 -5.80
C ALA A 69 7.47 -6.53 -6.12
N ALA A 70 8.07 -6.91 -7.24
CA ALA A 70 8.26 -8.31 -7.60
C ALA A 70 9.10 -9.08 -6.54
N ALA A 71 10.15 -8.46 -5.97
CA ALA A 71 10.95 -9.04 -4.89
C ALA A 71 10.17 -9.19 -3.59
N GLY A 72 9.13 -8.37 -3.38
CA GLY A 72 8.17 -8.48 -2.29
C GLY A 72 7.03 -9.47 -2.54
N GLY A 73 6.96 -10.09 -3.74
CA GLY A 73 5.91 -11.05 -4.09
C GLY A 73 4.69 -10.44 -4.80
N TYR A 74 4.74 -9.16 -5.16
CA TYR A 74 3.64 -8.46 -5.82
C TYR A 74 3.65 -8.68 -7.33
N THR A 75 2.48 -8.88 -7.91
CA THR A 75 2.25 -8.92 -9.36
C THR A 75 1.43 -7.74 -9.87
N ASP A 76 0.78 -7.02 -8.96
CA ASP A 76 -0.01 -5.84 -9.24
C ASP A 76 0.25 -4.75 -8.21
N VAL A 77 0.42 -3.51 -8.67
CA VAL A 77 0.51 -2.33 -7.81
C VAL A 77 -0.29 -1.17 -8.39
N CYS A 78 -0.88 -0.33 -7.53
CA CYS A 78 -1.52 0.91 -7.95
C CYS A 78 -0.67 2.11 -7.53
N THR A 79 -0.30 2.96 -8.49
CA THR A 79 0.63 4.08 -8.26
C THR A 79 -0.10 5.39 -8.06
N MET A 80 0.18 6.07 -6.94
CA MET A 80 -0.39 7.36 -6.59
C MET A 80 0.02 8.49 -7.54
N PRO A 81 -0.81 9.54 -7.70
CA PRO A 81 -0.67 10.56 -8.74
C PRO A 81 0.30 11.70 -8.40
N ASN A 82 0.89 11.75 -7.22
CA ASN A 82 1.80 12.83 -6.79
C ASN A 82 3.14 12.84 -7.56
N LEU A 83 3.04 13.17 -8.84
CA LEU A 83 4.10 13.13 -9.85
C LEU A 83 4.34 14.52 -10.48
N LYS A 84 5.26 14.59 -11.45
CA LYS A 84 5.49 15.80 -12.22
C LYS A 84 5.79 15.47 -13.70
N PRO A 85 4.85 15.76 -14.61
CA PRO A 85 3.56 16.38 -14.34
C PRO A 85 2.63 15.46 -13.51
N VAL A 86 1.73 16.06 -12.74
CA VAL A 86 0.60 15.37 -12.11
C VAL A 86 -0.29 14.79 -13.21
N PRO A 87 -0.75 13.51 -13.11
CA PRO A 87 -1.67 12.93 -14.09
C PRO A 87 -3.10 13.46 -13.91
N ASP A 88 -3.29 14.76 -14.11
CA ASP A 88 -4.54 15.51 -14.01
C ASP A 88 -5.26 15.67 -15.36
N SER A 89 -4.66 15.12 -16.42
CA SER A 89 -5.17 15.13 -17.78
C SER A 89 -4.67 13.89 -18.53
N LEU A 90 -5.38 13.49 -19.58
CA LEU A 90 -4.98 12.34 -20.39
C LEU A 90 -3.56 12.46 -20.99
N PRO A 91 -3.09 13.63 -21.49
CA PRO A 91 -1.71 13.77 -21.95
C PRO A 91 -0.67 13.55 -20.85
N HIS A 92 -0.93 13.98 -19.60
CA HIS A 92 -0.04 13.75 -18.46
C HIS A 92 -0.05 12.28 -18.03
N LEU A 93 -1.22 11.67 -17.90
CA LEU A 93 -1.35 10.25 -17.57
C LEU A 93 -0.66 9.35 -18.62
N LYS A 94 -0.76 9.70 -19.92
CA LYS A 94 -0.09 8.94 -20.99
C LYS A 94 1.42 8.91 -20.86
N GLN A 95 2.06 9.96 -20.33
CA GLN A 95 3.51 9.94 -20.08
C GLN A 95 3.87 8.83 -19.09
N GLN A 96 3.10 8.67 -18.01
CA GLN A 96 3.32 7.60 -17.05
C GLN A 96 3.03 6.23 -17.67
N LEU A 97 1.94 6.08 -18.42
CA LEU A 97 1.58 4.82 -19.09
C LEU A 97 2.63 4.36 -20.10
N ASP A 98 3.25 5.28 -20.83
CA ASP A 98 4.32 4.95 -21.77
C ASP A 98 5.58 4.43 -21.05
N ILE A 99 5.90 5.00 -19.88
CA ILE A 99 7.00 4.52 -19.03
C ILE A 99 6.64 3.15 -18.43
N ILE A 100 5.43 2.96 -17.91
CA ILE A 100 4.94 1.68 -17.40
C ILE A 100 5.09 0.60 -18.47
N LYS A 101 4.62 0.85 -19.67
CA LYS A 101 4.68 -0.10 -20.79
C LYS A 101 6.13 -0.49 -21.15
N ARG A 102 7.07 0.43 -21.01
CA ARG A 102 8.49 0.22 -21.37
C ARG A 102 9.27 -0.49 -20.28
N ASP A 103 9.08 -0.12 -19.00
CA ASP A 103 10.02 -0.40 -17.92
C ASP A 103 9.46 -1.32 -16.81
N ALA A 104 8.14 -1.47 -16.69
CA ALA A 104 7.55 -2.27 -15.64
C ALA A 104 7.72 -3.78 -15.86
N VAL A 105 8.07 -4.51 -14.81
CA VAL A 105 8.21 -5.99 -14.84
C VAL A 105 6.98 -6.71 -14.28
N ILE A 106 6.04 -5.96 -13.66
CA ILE A 106 4.74 -6.42 -13.16
C ILE A 106 3.64 -5.50 -13.67
N ASN A 107 2.38 -5.80 -13.33
CA ASN A 107 1.26 -4.92 -13.67
C ASN A 107 1.30 -3.67 -12.77
N VAL A 108 1.28 -2.49 -13.40
CA VAL A 108 1.23 -1.19 -12.73
C VAL A 108 -0.01 -0.44 -13.19
N HIS A 109 -0.88 -0.10 -12.24
CA HIS A 109 -2.16 0.55 -12.46
C HIS A 109 -2.11 1.98 -11.91
N PRO A 110 -2.01 3.03 -12.75
CA PRO A 110 -1.90 4.40 -12.25
C PRO A 110 -3.26 4.94 -11.79
N TYR A 111 -3.26 5.74 -10.73
CA TYR A 111 -4.35 6.66 -10.42
C TYR A 111 -4.27 7.91 -11.30
N GLY A 112 -5.43 8.49 -11.64
CA GLY A 112 -5.53 9.85 -12.09
C GLY A 112 -5.72 10.81 -10.88
N ALA A 113 -5.31 12.07 -11.02
CA ALA A 113 -5.60 13.08 -10.01
C ALA A 113 -7.10 13.45 -10.03
N ILE A 114 -7.63 13.80 -8.86
CA ILE A 114 -9.00 14.34 -8.72
C ILE A 114 -9.00 15.80 -9.11
N SER A 115 -7.99 16.57 -8.70
CA SER A 115 -7.89 18.00 -8.99
C SER A 115 -6.67 18.36 -9.83
N VAL A 116 -6.75 19.49 -10.53
CA VAL A 116 -5.64 20.00 -11.34
C VAL A 116 -4.43 20.28 -10.45
N GLU A 117 -3.28 19.70 -10.81
CA GLU A 117 -2.01 19.78 -10.06
C GLU A 117 -2.13 19.35 -8.57
N GLU A 118 -3.16 18.56 -8.22
CA GLU A 118 -3.46 18.15 -6.83
C GLU A 118 -3.58 19.33 -5.88
N LYS A 119 -4.21 20.43 -6.34
CA LYS A 119 -4.36 21.67 -5.55
C LYS A 119 -5.67 21.73 -4.77
N GLY A 120 -6.63 20.84 -5.04
CA GLY A 120 -7.94 20.85 -4.41
C GLY A 120 -8.80 22.08 -4.75
N GLU A 121 -8.55 22.74 -5.92
CA GLU A 121 -9.24 23.95 -6.33
C GLU A 121 -10.18 23.75 -7.52
N THR A 122 -9.81 22.90 -8.46
CA THR A 122 -10.54 22.64 -9.71
C THR A 122 -10.40 21.17 -10.08
N LEU A 123 -11.51 20.54 -10.48
CA LEU A 123 -11.48 19.12 -10.90
C LEU A 123 -10.62 18.91 -12.15
N ALA A 124 -9.90 17.82 -12.17
CA ALA A 124 -9.13 17.35 -13.31
C ALA A 124 -10.04 16.76 -14.40
N ASP A 125 -9.50 16.51 -15.58
CA ASP A 125 -10.21 15.84 -16.70
C ASP A 125 -10.34 14.34 -16.45
N MET A 126 -11.13 13.97 -15.41
CA MET A 126 -11.32 12.58 -15.00
C MET A 126 -12.01 11.75 -16.08
N GLU A 127 -12.93 12.34 -16.87
CA GLU A 127 -13.65 11.62 -17.94
C GLU A 127 -12.67 11.08 -19.00
N ALA A 128 -11.76 11.92 -19.48
CA ALA A 128 -10.76 11.50 -20.45
C ALA A 128 -9.77 10.47 -19.90
N MET A 129 -9.48 10.51 -18.59
CA MET A 129 -8.55 9.59 -17.92
C MET A 129 -9.18 8.26 -17.51
N ALA A 130 -10.49 8.21 -17.24
CA ALA A 130 -11.17 7.05 -16.68
C ALA A 130 -10.95 5.71 -17.40
N PRO A 131 -10.80 5.64 -18.73
CA PRO A 131 -10.50 4.38 -19.41
C PRO A 131 -9.10 3.82 -19.13
N TYR A 132 -8.18 4.64 -18.60
CA TYR A 132 -6.76 4.33 -18.44
C TYR A 132 -6.31 4.34 -16.97
N ALA A 133 -6.97 5.09 -16.11
CA ALA A 133 -6.71 5.13 -14.69
C ALA A 133 -7.47 4.02 -13.94
N ILE A 134 -6.85 3.45 -12.91
CA ILE A 134 -7.53 2.47 -12.04
C ILE A 134 -8.66 3.14 -11.26
N SER A 135 -8.39 4.31 -10.72
CA SER A 135 -9.32 5.19 -10.02
C SER A 135 -8.72 6.61 -9.90
N PHE A 136 -9.24 7.44 -8.97
CA PHE A 136 -8.83 8.83 -8.80
C PHE A 136 -8.48 9.12 -7.34
N SER A 137 -7.38 9.88 -7.15
CA SER A 137 -6.86 10.29 -5.84
C SER A 137 -6.10 11.62 -5.96
N ASP A 138 -6.09 12.42 -4.89
CA ASP A 138 -5.14 13.52 -4.67
C ASP A 138 -4.26 13.17 -3.46
N ASP A 139 -3.67 11.97 -3.49
CA ASP A 139 -2.91 11.44 -2.36
C ASP A 139 -1.75 12.34 -1.93
N GLY A 140 -1.60 12.46 -0.60
CA GLY A 140 -0.61 13.27 0.07
C GLY A 140 -1.08 14.70 0.40
N ARG A 141 -2.30 15.11 -0.03
CA ARG A 141 -2.88 16.42 0.32
C ARG A 141 -4.34 16.34 0.74
N GLY A 142 -5.13 15.51 0.09
CA GLY A 142 -6.58 15.49 0.25
C GLY A 142 -7.27 16.75 -0.29
N ILE A 143 -8.59 16.70 -0.45
CA ILE A 143 -9.40 17.84 -0.90
C ILE A 143 -10.05 18.47 0.31
N GLN A 144 -9.64 19.70 0.65
CA GLN A 144 -10.11 20.40 1.84
C GLN A 144 -11.51 21.03 1.67
N ASP A 145 -11.88 21.40 0.43
CA ASP A 145 -13.19 21.97 0.12
C ASP A 145 -14.24 20.85 0.00
N GLU A 146 -15.22 20.87 0.92
CA GLU A 146 -16.28 19.85 0.95
C GLU A 146 -17.17 19.89 -0.31
N SER A 147 -17.39 21.07 -0.91
CA SER A 147 -18.21 21.20 -2.11
C SER A 147 -17.50 20.59 -3.32
N LEU A 148 -16.20 20.82 -3.45
CA LEU A 148 -15.39 20.21 -4.50
C LEU A 148 -15.29 18.69 -4.33
N MET A 149 -15.12 18.20 -3.09
CA MET A 149 -15.12 16.76 -2.81
C MET A 149 -16.44 16.09 -3.17
N ARG A 150 -17.56 16.73 -2.84
CA ARG A 150 -18.91 16.26 -3.23
C ARG A 150 -19.08 16.19 -4.75
N GLU A 151 -18.63 17.23 -5.47
CA GLU A 151 -18.65 17.25 -6.93
C GLU A 151 -17.76 16.15 -7.51
N ALA A 152 -16.55 15.97 -6.99
CA ALA A 152 -15.65 14.89 -7.38
C ALA A 152 -16.30 13.50 -7.19
N MET A 153 -16.96 13.28 -6.06
CA MET A 153 -17.64 12.01 -5.79
C MET A 153 -18.78 11.73 -6.79
N TYR A 154 -19.57 12.73 -7.17
CA TYR A 154 -20.58 12.52 -8.21
C TYR A 154 -19.94 12.14 -9.54
N HIS A 155 -18.89 12.84 -9.98
CA HIS A 155 -18.19 12.53 -11.22
C HIS A 155 -17.56 11.11 -11.19
N VAL A 156 -16.85 10.77 -10.12
CA VAL A 156 -16.20 9.46 -9.98
C VAL A 156 -17.23 8.32 -10.01
N LYS A 157 -18.39 8.50 -9.36
CA LYS A 157 -19.51 7.56 -9.41
C LYS A 157 -20.03 7.37 -10.82
N GLU A 158 -20.28 8.47 -11.57
CA GLU A 158 -20.75 8.40 -12.96
C GLU A 158 -19.79 7.66 -13.87
N LEU A 159 -18.49 7.75 -13.59
CA LEU A 159 -17.43 7.02 -14.30
C LEU A 159 -17.31 5.55 -13.88
N GLY A 160 -18.10 5.10 -12.89
CA GLY A 160 -18.03 3.73 -12.36
C GLY A 160 -16.72 3.43 -11.64
N LYS A 161 -16.11 4.44 -11.01
CA LYS A 161 -14.85 4.37 -10.30
C LYS A 161 -15.04 4.51 -8.79
N ILE A 162 -13.95 4.41 -8.05
CA ILE A 162 -13.88 4.57 -6.59
C ILE A 162 -13.17 5.90 -6.30
N LEU A 163 -13.67 6.72 -5.39
CA LEU A 163 -12.89 7.85 -4.90
C LEU A 163 -11.94 7.35 -3.81
N VAL A 164 -10.65 7.63 -3.99
CA VAL A 164 -9.57 7.17 -3.11
C VAL A 164 -8.92 8.38 -2.45
N ALA A 165 -8.89 8.44 -1.12
CA ALA A 165 -8.45 9.64 -0.42
C ALA A 165 -7.43 9.38 0.68
N HIS A 166 -6.34 10.17 0.65
CA HIS A 166 -5.53 10.47 1.82
C HIS A 166 -6.32 11.45 2.70
N CYS A 167 -6.80 10.97 3.85
CA CYS A 167 -7.67 11.76 4.70
C CYS A 167 -6.84 12.55 5.72
N GLU A 168 -6.65 13.83 5.48
CA GLU A 168 -5.94 14.72 6.40
C GLU A 168 -6.48 16.15 6.35
N VAL A 169 -7.07 16.62 7.44
CA VAL A 169 -7.45 18.03 7.62
C VAL A 169 -6.17 18.86 7.84
N GLU A 170 -5.66 19.50 6.79
CA GLU A 170 -4.37 20.24 6.79
C GLU A 170 -4.27 21.26 7.92
N SER A 171 -5.36 21.97 8.23
CA SER A 171 -5.39 23.00 9.29
C SER A 171 -5.14 22.45 10.69
N LEU A 172 -5.29 21.14 10.89
CA LEU A 172 -5.05 20.45 12.15
C LEU A 172 -3.62 19.90 12.29
N VAL A 173 -2.87 19.82 11.21
CA VAL A 173 -1.46 19.35 11.23
C VAL A 173 -0.55 20.30 11.99
N LYS A 174 -0.74 21.62 11.86
CA LYS A 174 -0.07 22.68 12.64
C LYS A 174 1.46 22.62 12.66
N GLY A 175 2.05 22.12 11.57
CA GLY A 175 3.49 21.92 11.46
C GLY A 175 4.03 20.71 12.24
N GLY A 176 3.16 19.83 12.71
CA GLY A 176 3.51 18.55 13.29
C GLY A 176 4.22 17.65 12.28
N TYR A 177 5.00 16.69 12.79
CA TYR A 177 5.77 15.79 11.93
C TYR A 177 5.87 14.35 12.48
N ILE A 178 5.31 14.08 13.64
CA ILE A 178 5.07 12.77 14.25
C ILE A 178 3.71 12.80 14.95
N HIS A 179 3.24 11.69 15.51
CA HIS A 179 1.99 11.65 16.28
C HIS A 179 2.04 12.55 17.52
N ASP A 180 0.96 13.29 17.81
CA ASP A 180 0.76 14.01 19.08
C ASP A 180 0.47 13.02 20.21
N GLY A 181 1.45 12.18 20.50
CA GLY A 181 1.41 11.09 21.44
C GLY A 181 2.36 11.28 22.62
N GLU A 182 2.62 10.18 23.29
CA GLU A 182 3.49 10.18 24.47
C GLU A 182 4.94 10.49 24.09
N TYR A 183 5.46 9.89 23.01
CA TYR A 183 6.82 10.13 22.55
C TYR A 183 7.06 11.61 22.21
N ALA A 184 6.13 12.24 21.49
CA ALA A 184 6.24 13.66 21.13
C ALA A 184 6.32 14.56 22.37
N ARG A 185 5.46 14.31 23.36
CA ARG A 185 5.45 15.09 24.62
C ARG A 185 6.72 14.89 25.42
N GLN A 186 7.23 13.65 25.53
CA GLN A 186 8.47 13.35 26.29
C GLN A 186 9.70 13.97 25.65
N ASN A 187 9.74 14.11 24.32
CA ASN A 187 10.91 14.56 23.57
C ASN A 187 10.76 15.97 23.00
N ASN A 188 9.68 16.71 23.37
CA ASN A 188 9.39 18.08 22.91
C ASN A 188 9.27 18.23 21.38
N HIS A 189 8.63 17.28 20.73
CA HIS A 189 8.30 17.33 19.30
C HIS A 189 6.92 17.95 19.05
N LEU A 190 6.72 18.52 17.85
CA LEU A 190 5.41 18.93 17.38
C LEU A 190 4.65 17.71 16.84
N GLY A 191 3.48 17.46 17.43
CA GLY A 191 2.64 16.33 17.06
C GLY A 191 1.56 16.66 16.04
N ILE A 192 1.17 15.65 15.27
CA ILE A 192 -0.02 15.63 14.40
C ILE A 192 -1.12 14.91 15.18
N CYS A 193 -2.21 15.58 15.50
CA CYS A 193 -3.31 14.98 16.25
C CYS A 193 -4.08 13.95 15.42
N SER A 194 -4.74 13.00 16.05
CA SER A 194 -5.55 11.99 15.35
C SER A 194 -6.77 12.60 14.67
N GLU A 195 -7.27 13.74 15.18
CA GLU A 195 -8.36 14.50 14.56
C GLU A 195 -8.07 14.93 13.12
N SER A 196 -6.79 15.13 12.76
CA SER A 196 -6.43 15.47 11.38
C SER A 196 -6.86 14.39 10.39
N GLU A 197 -6.82 13.13 10.78
CA GLU A 197 -7.21 11.98 9.95
C GLU A 197 -8.72 11.71 10.06
N TRP A 198 -9.20 11.36 11.25
CA TRP A 198 -10.55 10.83 11.39
C TRP A 198 -11.67 11.83 11.07
N ARG A 199 -11.45 13.14 11.20
CA ARG A 199 -12.45 14.14 10.80
C ARG A 199 -12.65 14.19 9.29
N GLU A 200 -11.60 14.02 8.52
CA GLU A 200 -11.75 13.93 7.06
C GLU A 200 -12.37 12.60 6.65
N VAL A 201 -12.00 11.50 7.29
CA VAL A 201 -12.67 10.20 7.12
C VAL A 201 -14.18 10.33 7.41
N GLU A 202 -14.57 10.99 8.51
CA GLU A 202 -15.99 11.22 8.85
C GLU A 202 -16.71 12.05 7.79
N ARG A 203 -16.09 13.14 7.32
CA ARG A 203 -16.64 13.98 6.25
C ARG A 203 -16.86 13.18 4.97
N ASP A 204 -15.84 12.45 4.54
CA ASP A 204 -15.87 11.75 3.26
C ASP A 204 -16.82 10.54 3.28
N ILE A 205 -16.97 9.87 4.40
CA ILE A 205 -18.01 8.84 4.59
C ILE A 205 -19.43 9.45 4.45
N LYS A 206 -19.68 10.62 5.04
CA LYS A 206 -20.97 11.32 4.89
C LYS A 206 -21.23 11.73 3.44
N LEU A 207 -20.21 12.19 2.74
CA LEU A 207 -20.33 12.53 1.31
C LEU A 207 -20.52 11.27 0.44
N ALA A 208 -19.85 10.17 0.78
CA ALA A 208 -20.03 8.89 0.09
C ALA A 208 -21.46 8.35 0.26
N ASP A 209 -22.04 8.47 1.45
CA ASP A 209 -23.45 8.10 1.71
C ASP A 209 -24.40 9.02 0.93
N GLU A 210 -24.20 10.33 0.96
CA GLU A 210 -24.99 11.33 0.24
C GLU A 210 -24.99 11.11 -1.27
N THR A 211 -23.80 10.93 -1.86
CA THR A 211 -23.61 10.81 -3.31
C THR A 211 -23.84 9.38 -3.83
N GLY A 212 -23.69 8.39 -2.95
CA GLY A 212 -23.63 6.97 -3.30
C GLY A 212 -22.37 6.62 -4.11
N CYS A 213 -21.29 7.39 -3.96
CA CYS A 213 -19.98 7.10 -4.57
C CYS A 213 -19.27 6.02 -3.76
N PRO A 214 -18.71 4.97 -4.40
CA PRO A 214 -17.80 4.08 -3.73
C PRO A 214 -16.58 4.85 -3.22
N PHE A 215 -16.27 4.71 -1.92
CA PHE A 215 -15.17 5.44 -1.26
C PHE A 215 -14.13 4.48 -0.68
N HIS A 216 -12.85 4.86 -0.77
CA HIS A 216 -11.74 4.13 -0.18
C HIS A 216 -10.83 5.07 0.60
N ALA A 217 -10.73 4.87 1.91
CA ALA A 217 -9.82 5.62 2.78
C ALA A 217 -8.43 4.96 2.78
N CYS A 218 -7.41 5.71 2.33
CA CYS A 218 -6.02 5.25 2.30
C CYS A 218 -5.45 5.10 3.71
N HIS A 219 -4.52 4.16 3.87
CA HIS A 219 -3.57 4.01 4.99
C HIS A 219 -4.08 4.53 6.35
N ILE A 220 -5.31 4.19 6.75
CA ILE A 220 -5.85 4.65 8.04
C ILE A 220 -4.93 4.20 9.18
N SER A 221 -4.75 5.07 10.16
CA SER A 221 -3.81 4.88 11.25
C SER A 221 -4.41 5.07 12.64
N SER A 222 -5.60 5.69 12.76
CA SER A 222 -6.23 6.02 14.04
C SER A 222 -7.40 5.11 14.39
N LYS A 223 -7.60 4.91 15.69
CA LYS A 223 -8.70 4.13 16.25
C LYS A 223 -10.06 4.66 15.81
N GLU A 224 -10.23 5.99 15.83
CA GLU A 224 -11.49 6.64 15.48
C GLU A 224 -11.84 6.40 14.00
N SER A 225 -10.85 6.38 13.10
CA SER A 225 -11.06 6.03 11.69
C SER A 225 -11.60 4.60 11.53
N VAL A 226 -11.05 3.64 12.29
CA VAL A 226 -11.55 2.26 12.29
C VAL A 226 -13.00 2.20 12.77
N GLU A 227 -13.35 2.92 13.85
CA GLU A 227 -14.71 2.97 14.40
C GLU A 227 -15.70 3.57 13.40
N LEU A 228 -15.34 4.69 12.75
CA LEU A 228 -16.15 5.36 11.74
C LEU A 228 -16.43 4.46 10.52
N ILE A 229 -15.41 3.80 10.00
CA ILE A 229 -15.54 2.89 8.86
C ILE A 229 -16.37 1.67 9.22
N ARG A 230 -16.16 1.10 10.43
CA ARG A 230 -16.98 -0.01 10.95
C ARG A 230 -18.47 0.34 10.98
N ASP A 231 -18.81 1.52 11.47
CA ASP A 231 -20.19 1.97 11.58
C ASP A 231 -20.81 2.34 10.24
N ALA A 232 -20.03 2.94 9.34
CA ALA A 232 -20.44 3.22 7.96
C ALA A 232 -20.78 1.93 7.19
N LYS A 233 -19.96 0.89 7.30
CA LYS A 233 -20.21 -0.43 6.70
C LYS A 233 -21.50 -1.06 7.23
N LYS A 234 -21.73 -1.01 8.56
CA LYS A 234 -22.98 -1.49 9.16
C LYS A 234 -24.21 -0.74 8.65
N SER A 235 -24.04 0.54 8.33
CA SER A 235 -25.11 1.39 7.78
C SER A 235 -25.33 1.20 6.28
N GLY A 236 -24.49 0.38 5.62
CA GLY A 236 -24.61 0.05 4.19
C GLY A 236 -23.93 1.05 3.26
N VAL A 237 -23.09 1.94 3.76
CA VAL A 237 -22.26 2.83 2.94
C VAL A 237 -21.20 2.00 2.21
N ASP A 238 -21.01 2.24 0.90
CA ASP A 238 -19.97 1.57 0.10
C ASP A 238 -18.59 2.17 0.40
N VAL A 239 -18.06 1.82 1.56
CA VAL A 239 -16.73 2.27 2.04
C VAL A 239 -15.81 1.07 2.29
N THR A 240 -14.55 1.25 1.92
CA THR A 240 -13.43 0.36 2.28
C THR A 240 -12.25 1.19 2.76
N CYS A 241 -11.30 0.53 3.41
CA CYS A 241 -10.03 1.15 3.80
C CYS A 241 -8.88 0.16 3.73
N GLU A 242 -7.70 0.72 3.72
CA GLU A 242 -6.44 0.00 3.89
C GLU A 242 -5.69 0.51 5.12
N THR A 243 -4.80 -0.31 5.65
CA THR A 243 -3.78 0.10 6.61
C THR A 243 -2.42 -0.44 6.17
N ALA A 244 -1.35 0.08 6.75
CA ALA A 244 0.00 -0.30 6.34
C ALA A 244 0.68 -1.23 7.38
N PRO A 245 1.65 -2.05 6.94
CA PRO A 245 2.39 -2.96 7.83
C PRO A 245 2.97 -2.27 9.06
N HIS A 246 3.53 -1.07 8.89
CA HIS A 246 4.16 -0.33 9.97
C HIS A 246 3.17 0.12 11.06
N TYR A 247 1.91 0.43 10.73
CA TYR A 247 0.87 0.76 11.74
C TYR A 247 0.40 -0.46 12.53
N LEU A 248 0.54 -1.67 11.96
CA LEU A 248 0.14 -2.91 12.63
C LEU A 248 1.20 -3.44 13.59
N ILE A 249 2.48 -3.10 13.39
CA ILE A 249 3.59 -3.68 14.14
C ILE A 249 4.38 -2.69 14.98
N MET A 250 4.09 -1.39 14.87
CA MET A 250 4.73 -0.32 15.64
C MET A 250 3.70 0.59 16.32
N ASN A 251 4.14 1.26 17.36
CA ASN A 251 3.44 2.38 18.00
C ASN A 251 4.43 3.53 18.27
N ASP A 252 3.95 4.69 18.73
CA ASP A 252 4.75 5.90 18.89
C ASP A 252 5.94 5.75 19.84
N MET A 253 5.88 4.81 20.80
CA MET A 253 6.99 4.55 21.71
C MET A 253 8.16 3.78 21.07
N ASP A 254 7.97 3.26 19.85
CA ASP A 254 9.03 2.60 19.08
C ASP A 254 9.83 3.59 18.22
N LEU A 255 9.44 4.88 18.20
CA LEU A 255 10.11 5.92 17.43
C LEU A 255 11.54 6.16 17.93
N LYS A 256 12.39 6.60 17.00
CA LYS A 256 13.77 7.04 17.28
C LYS A 256 13.99 8.42 16.67
N GLU A 257 15.02 9.13 17.12
CA GLU A 257 15.43 10.45 16.61
C GLU A 257 16.07 10.35 15.21
N ASP A 258 15.37 9.66 14.29
CA ASP A 258 15.83 9.34 12.95
C ASP A 258 14.70 9.53 11.94
N GLY A 259 15.00 10.19 10.81
CA GLY A 259 14.06 10.40 9.74
C GLY A 259 13.51 9.13 9.08
N TRP A 260 14.15 7.99 9.32
CA TRP A 260 13.66 6.67 8.86
C TRP A 260 12.36 6.24 9.55
N TYR A 261 12.00 6.91 10.66
CA TYR A 261 10.74 6.71 11.39
C TYR A 261 9.66 7.74 11.03
N LYS A 262 9.91 8.60 10.02
CA LYS A 262 8.97 9.65 9.62
C LYS A 262 8.17 9.25 8.38
N MET A 263 6.86 9.09 8.54
CA MET A 263 5.87 8.87 7.48
C MET A 263 4.58 9.64 7.82
N ASN A 264 3.67 9.77 6.88
CA ASN A 264 2.36 10.38 7.06
C ASN A 264 1.26 9.51 6.42
N PRO A 265 0.26 9.08 7.20
CA PRO A 265 0.03 9.32 8.62
C PRO A 265 1.20 8.90 9.52
N PRO A 266 1.39 9.56 10.70
CA PRO A 266 2.47 9.20 11.61
C PRO A 266 2.15 7.88 12.34
N ILE A 267 3.17 7.19 12.83
CA ILE A 267 3.00 6.06 13.76
C ILE A 267 2.25 6.55 14.99
N ARG A 268 1.07 5.98 15.22
CA ARG A 268 0.16 6.38 16.29
C ARG A 268 0.42 5.64 17.60
N SER A 269 -0.45 5.86 18.59
CA SER A 269 -0.37 5.22 19.89
C SER A 269 -0.60 3.70 19.80
N ARG A 270 -0.24 3.01 20.90
CA ARG A 270 -0.53 1.57 21.05
C ARG A 270 -2.03 1.25 20.95
N LYS A 271 -2.90 2.14 21.43
CA LYS A 271 -4.36 1.96 21.32
C LYS A 271 -4.85 2.01 19.88
N ASP A 272 -4.22 2.85 19.05
CA ASP A 272 -4.51 2.92 17.62
C ASP A 272 -4.04 1.65 16.92
N GLN A 273 -2.84 1.18 17.23
CA GLN A 273 -2.30 -0.10 16.72
C GLN A 273 -3.23 -1.27 17.06
N GLU A 274 -3.67 -1.39 18.32
CA GLU A 274 -4.59 -2.43 18.78
C GLU A 274 -5.93 -2.36 18.01
N ALA A 275 -6.47 -1.15 17.81
CA ALA A 275 -7.72 -0.95 17.07
C ALA A 275 -7.62 -1.33 15.58
N LEU A 276 -6.48 -1.07 14.94
CA LEU A 276 -6.22 -1.50 13.56
C LEU A 276 -6.17 -3.04 13.45
N ILE A 277 -5.52 -3.71 14.41
CA ILE A 277 -5.49 -5.18 14.48
C ILE A 277 -6.91 -5.73 14.67
N GLU A 278 -7.69 -5.16 15.60
CA GLU A 278 -9.09 -5.53 15.78
C GLU A 278 -9.91 -5.31 14.50
N GLY A 279 -9.69 -4.19 13.80
CA GLY A 279 -10.34 -3.88 12.53
C GLY A 279 -10.02 -4.88 11.42
N ILE A 280 -8.80 -5.41 11.37
CA ILE A 280 -8.45 -6.52 10.45
C ILE A 280 -9.20 -7.81 10.84
N LEU A 281 -9.27 -8.11 12.13
CA LEU A 281 -9.89 -9.34 12.62
C LEU A 281 -11.40 -9.37 12.41
N ASP A 282 -12.09 -8.23 12.57
CA ASP A 282 -13.53 -8.11 12.40
C ASP A 282 -13.96 -7.72 10.97
N GLY A 283 -13.00 -7.40 10.08
CA GLY A 283 -13.26 -7.04 8.69
C GLY A 283 -13.62 -5.56 8.47
N SER A 284 -13.46 -4.71 9.47
CA SER A 284 -13.61 -3.25 9.31
C SER A 284 -12.48 -2.66 8.48
N VAL A 285 -11.26 -3.19 8.61
CA VAL A 285 -10.11 -2.91 7.74
C VAL A 285 -10.06 -3.98 6.66
N ASP A 286 -10.13 -3.59 5.39
CA ASP A 286 -10.36 -4.49 4.27
C ASP A 286 -9.09 -5.12 3.72
N MET A 287 -7.99 -4.35 3.68
CA MET A 287 -6.76 -4.77 3.03
C MET A 287 -5.52 -4.12 3.64
N ILE A 288 -4.37 -4.63 3.24
CA ILE A 288 -3.06 -4.09 3.60
C ILE A 288 -2.42 -3.55 2.33
N ALA A 289 -2.01 -2.28 2.38
CA ALA A 289 -1.19 -1.62 1.37
C ALA A 289 0.07 -1.06 2.04
N THR A 290 1.16 -0.95 1.29
CA THR A 290 2.46 -0.62 1.91
C THR A 290 2.67 0.86 2.15
N ASP A 291 2.02 1.71 1.37
CA ASP A 291 2.40 3.12 1.23
C ASP A 291 3.92 3.25 0.95
N HIS A 292 4.41 2.42 0.02
CA HIS A 292 5.82 2.45 -0.37
C HIS A 292 6.17 3.81 -0.97
N ALA A 293 6.81 4.67 -0.17
CA ALA A 293 7.07 6.07 -0.48
C ALA A 293 8.58 6.40 -0.40
N PRO A 294 9.37 5.97 -1.39
CA PRO A 294 10.82 6.13 -1.39
C PRO A 294 11.27 7.58 -1.50
N HIS A 295 12.34 7.89 -0.77
CA HIS A 295 13.09 9.14 -0.78
C HIS A 295 14.59 8.85 -0.80
N THR A 296 15.40 9.85 -1.21
CA THR A 296 16.85 9.74 -1.15
C THR A 296 17.34 9.74 0.30
N LEU A 297 18.56 9.22 0.52
CA LEU A 297 19.19 9.28 1.84
C LEU A 297 19.37 10.73 2.33
N ASP A 298 19.69 11.67 1.44
CA ASP A 298 19.83 13.09 1.79
C ASP A 298 18.50 13.70 2.26
N GLU A 299 17.38 13.20 1.74
CA GLU A 299 16.04 13.63 2.16
C GLU A 299 15.60 12.98 3.48
N LYS A 300 16.16 11.82 3.83
CA LYS A 300 15.78 11.04 5.02
C LYS A 300 16.75 11.15 6.20
N ASN A 301 18.00 11.58 5.99
CA ASN A 301 19.01 11.68 7.04
C ASN A 301 19.06 13.07 7.70
N LYS A 302 17.88 13.65 8.00
CA LYS A 302 17.74 14.99 8.62
C LYS A 302 17.01 14.93 9.97
N GLY A 303 16.95 13.75 10.59
CA GLY A 303 16.18 13.51 11.80
C GLY A 303 14.67 13.55 11.59
N LEU A 304 13.89 13.39 12.64
CA LEU A 304 12.42 13.36 12.56
C LEU A 304 11.82 14.64 11.99
N LYS A 305 12.32 15.81 12.41
CA LYS A 305 11.73 17.10 12.06
C LYS A 305 11.89 17.43 10.56
N ASP A 306 13.11 17.36 10.05
CA ASP A 306 13.46 17.95 8.77
C ASP A 306 13.54 16.94 7.61
N SER A 307 13.38 15.63 7.87
CA SER A 307 13.26 14.61 6.84
C SER A 307 11.91 14.70 6.14
N TYR A 308 11.84 14.22 4.89
CA TYR A 308 10.57 14.05 4.18
C TYR A 308 9.75 12.91 4.77
N PHE A 309 8.43 12.99 4.65
CA PHE A 309 7.49 11.92 4.99
C PHE A 309 7.58 10.79 3.96
N GLY A 310 7.59 9.55 4.44
CA GLY A 310 7.57 8.35 3.62
C GLY A 310 8.69 7.37 3.93
N ILE A 311 8.38 6.10 3.82
CA ILE A 311 9.29 4.96 4.00
C ILE A 311 9.09 3.95 2.88
N ILE A 312 10.05 3.03 2.72
CA ILE A 312 9.89 1.89 1.81
C ILE A 312 9.21 0.73 2.53
N GLY A 313 8.42 -0.08 1.82
CA GLY A 313 7.63 -1.16 2.43
C GLY A 313 7.48 -2.42 1.59
N LEU A 314 7.59 -2.37 0.26
CA LEU A 314 7.25 -3.49 -0.62
C LEU A 314 8.03 -4.79 -0.33
N GLU A 315 9.35 -4.71 -0.13
CA GLU A 315 10.19 -5.90 0.10
C GLU A 315 10.13 -6.42 1.55
N THR A 316 9.48 -5.68 2.46
CA THR A 316 9.42 -6.01 3.89
C THR A 316 8.03 -6.36 4.39
N ALA A 317 6.96 -6.02 3.66
CA ALA A 317 5.58 -6.17 4.12
C ALA A 317 5.25 -7.60 4.55
N PHE A 318 5.37 -8.57 3.64
CA PHE A 318 5.03 -9.96 3.96
C PHE A 318 5.92 -10.55 5.07
N PRO A 319 7.26 -10.48 5.01
CA PRO A 319 8.10 -11.09 6.04
C PRO A 319 7.89 -10.47 7.44
N LEU A 320 7.63 -9.17 7.54
CA LEU A 320 7.34 -8.51 8.81
C LEU A 320 5.98 -8.98 9.38
N LEU A 321 4.92 -8.91 8.56
CA LEU A 321 3.58 -9.31 8.99
C LEU A 321 3.50 -10.81 9.29
N TYR A 322 4.15 -11.64 8.49
CA TYR A 322 4.26 -13.08 8.74
C TYR A 322 4.95 -13.35 10.08
N THR A 323 6.09 -12.72 10.32
CA THR A 323 6.87 -12.93 11.55
C THR A 323 6.16 -12.37 12.79
N LYS A 324 5.67 -11.14 12.72
CA LYS A 324 5.16 -10.42 13.90
C LYS A 324 3.68 -10.70 14.20
N LEU A 325 2.88 -11.10 13.20
CA LEU A 325 1.45 -11.32 13.41
C LEU A 325 1.04 -12.78 13.19
N VAL A 326 1.55 -13.45 12.15
CA VAL A 326 1.13 -14.83 11.87
C VAL A 326 1.83 -15.82 12.80
N LEU A 327 3.15 -15.73 12.96
CA LEU A 327 3.89 -16.64 13.85
C LEU A 327 3.56 -16.41 15.33
N GLU A 328 3.18 -15.19 15.71
CA GLU A 328 2.70 -14.86 17.05
C GLU A 328 1.22 -15.21 17.29
N GLY A 329 0.52 -15.71 16.25
CA GLY A 329 -0.87 -16.18 16.36
C GLY A 329 -1.92 -15.06 16.41
N VAL A 330 -1.59 -13.85 16.05
CA VAL A 330 -2.52 -12.69 15.96
C VAL A 330 -3.42 -12.86 14.73
N LEU A 331 -2.83 -13.21 13.57
CA LEU A 331 -3.53 -13.49 12.33
C LEU A 331 -3.25 -14.92 11.86
N SER A 332 -4.20 -15.52 11.14
CA SER A 332 -3.87 -16.72 10.36
C SER A 332 -3.12 -16.31 9.08
N LEU A 333 -2.30 -17.21 8.54
CA LEU A 333 -1.65 -17.00 7.24
C LEU A 333 -2.69 -16.77 6.13
N GLU A 334 -3.81 -17.46 6.18
CA GLU A 334 -4.93 -17.33 5.25
C GLU A 334 -5.51 -15.89 5.27
N GLN A 335 -5.74 -15.32 6.46
CA GLN A 335 -6.20 -13.93 6.59
C GLN A 335 -5.19 -12.96 5.99
N LEU A 336 -3.90 -13.11 6.30
CA LEU A 336 -2.85 -12.26 5.74
C LEU A 336 -2.83 -12.32 4.21
N ILE A 337 -2.85 -13.52 3.63
CA ILE A 337 -2.85 -13.69 2.17
C ILE A 337 -4.11 -13.07 1.53
N LYS A 338 -5.28 -13.23 2.14
CA LYS A 338 -6.52 -12.60 1.66
C LYS A 338 -6.39 -11.07 1.61
N LEU A 339 -5.85 -10.47 2.67
CA LEU A 339 -5.67 -9.01 2.79
C LEU A 339 -4.67 -8.45 1.77
N MET A 340 -3.69 -9.26 1.33
CA MET A 340 -2.66 -8.86 0.37
C MET A 340 -2.95 -9.31 -1.07
N THR A 341 -4.02 -10.08 -1.32
CA THR A 341 -4.29 -10.64 -2.66
C THR A 341 -5.71 -10.40 -3.13
N LYS A 342 -6.67 -11.06 -2.48
CA LYS A 342 -8.07 -11.12 -2.90
C LYS A 342 -8.78 -9.79 -2.64
N ALA A 343 -8.68 -9.26 -1.44
CA ALA A 343 -9.42 -8.09 -1.02
C ALA A 343 -9.11 -6.84 -1.87
N PRO A 344 -7.82 -6.46 -2.09
CA PRO A 344 -7.51 -5.32 -2.95
C PRO A 344 -7.99 -5.52 -4.40
N ARG A 345 -7.85 -6.73 -4.95
CA ARG A 345 -8.32 -7.01 -6.32
C ARG A 345 -9.81 -6.93 -6.47
N GLU A 346 -10.57 -7.48 -5.54
CA GLU A 346 -12.04 -7.43 -5.58
C GLU A 346 -12.53 -5.98 -5.48
N ARG A 347 -11.95 -5.18 -4.61
CA ARG A 347 -12.33 -3.77 -4.48
C ARG A 347 -12.06 -2.97 -5.75
N PHE A 348 -10.90 -3.10 -6.33
CA PHE A 348 -10.47 -2.30 -7.48
C PHE A 348 -10.73 -2.96 -8.84
N GLY A 349 -11.37 -4.12 -8.87
CA GLY A 349 -11.70 -4.82 -10.13
C GLY A 349 -10.46 -5.34 -10.88
N ILE A 350 -9.33 -5.56 -10.18
CA ILE A 350 -8.07 -6.03 -10.76
C ILE A 350 -8.13 -7.53 -10.99
N LYS A 351 -8.09 -7.96 -12.25
CA LYS A 351 -8.11 -9.37 -12.61
C LYS A 351 -6.71 -9.96 -12.50
N ARG A 352 -6.58 -11.06 -11.74
CA ARG A 352 -5.35 -11.83 -11.68
C ARG A 352 -5.28 -12.82 -12.85
N ALA A 353 -4.16 -12.87 -13.57
CA ALA A 353 -3.90 -13.98 -14.48
C ALA A 353 -3.59 -15.28 -13.69
N ALA A 354 -3.95 -16.44 -14.25
CA ALA A 354 -3.66 -17.73 -13.61
C ALA A 354 -2.14 -17.94 -13.38
N SER A 355 -1.31 -17.35 -14.25
CA SER A 355 0.14 -17.37 -14.19
C SER A 355 0.76 -16.42 -13.16
N ASP A 356 -0.03 -15.61 -12.47
CA ASP A 356 0.47 -14.60 -11.53
C ASP A 356 0.51 -15.19 -10.12
N PHE A 357 1.71 -15.58 -9.68
CA PHE A 357 1.93 -16.17 -8.38
C PHE A 357 3.32 -15.84 -7.83
N THR A 358 3.49 -16.07 -6.53
CA THR A 358 4.76 -15.89 -5.85
C THR A 358 5.06 -17.09 -4.93
N ILE A 359 6.33 -17.39 -4.75
CA ILE A 359 6.82 -18.49 -3.91
C ILE A 359 7.66 -17.93 -2.78
N PHE A 360 7.33 -18.32 -1.56
CA PHE A 360 8.06 -17.93 -0.36
C PHE A 360 8.65 -19.15 0.36
N ASP A 361 9.89 -19.03 0.83
CA ASP A 361 10.48 -19.91 1.84
C ASP A 361 10.04 -19.42 3.22
N LEU A 362 9.06 -20.09 3.83
CA LEU A 362 8.46 -19.67 5.11
C LEU A 362 9.35 -19.95 6.32
N GLU A 363 10.31 -20.84 6.21
CA GLU A 363 11.22 -21.21 7.30
C GLU A 363 12.52 -20.39 7.30
N LYS A 364 12.86 -19.82 6.15
CA LYS A 364 14.09 -19.03 6.00
C LYS A 364 14.06 -17.78 6.88
N GLU A 365 14.92 -17.79 7.91
CA GLU A 365 15.19 -16.63 8.73
C GLU A 365 16.34 -15.82 8.10
N TYR A 366 16.17 -14.51 8.07
CA TYR A 366 17.19 -13.57 7.60
C TYR A 366 17.03 -12.22 8.30
N GLN A 367 18.08 -11.40 8.21
CA GLN A 367 18.07 -10.04 8.72
C GLN A 367 17.73 -9.07 7.58
N ILE A 368 16.82 -8.15 7.85
CA ILE A 368 16.46 -7.08 6.91
C ILE A 368 17.67 -6.15 6.75
N ARG A 369 18.08 -5.93 5.51
CA ARG A 369 19.15 -5.02 5.13
C ARG A 369 18.70 -4.21 3.94
N SER A 370 18.52 -2.92 4.12
CA SER A 370 18.04 -2.01 3.06
C SER A 370 18.96 -1.95 1.84
N ASP A 371 20.25 -2.22 2.02
CA ASP A 371 21.21 -2.28 0.92
C ASP A 371 20.98 -3.46 -0.04
N ASP A 372 20.29 -4.51 0.40
CA ASP A 372 19.96 -5.68 -0.42
C ASP A 372 18.70 -5.45 -1.29
N PHE A 373 18.00 -4.32 -1.12
CA PHE A 373 16.73 -4.05 -1.78
C PHE A 373 16.87 -3.48 -3.19
N LEU A 374 15.90 -3.78 -4.04
CA LEU A 374 15.86 -3.37 -5.44
C LEU A 374 15.28 -1.97 -5.65
N THR A 375 14.51 -1.46 -4.67
CA THR A 375 14.09 -0.05 -4.65
C THR A 375 15.28 0.89 -4.53
N LYS A 376 15.14 2.12 -5.02
CA LYS A 376 16.16 3.16 -4.82
C LYS A 376 16.16 3.73 -3.41
N GLY A 377 15.00 3.71 -2.73
CA GLY A 377 14.88 4.12 -1.33
C GLY A 377 15.59 3.15 -0.38
N ARG A 378 15.96 3.67 0.82
CA ARG A 378 16.60 2.86 1.87
C ARG A 378 15.93 3.02 3.22
N ALA A 379 15.21 4.12 3.42
CA ALA A 379 14.69 4.49 4.72
C ALA A 379 13.47 3.66 5.11
N MET A 380 13.59 2.90 6.19
CA MET A 380 12.50 2.18 6.85
C MET A 380 12.92 1.84 8.29
N PRO A 381 11.98 1.76 9.24
CA PRO A 381 12.31 1.59 10.66
C PRO A 381 12.77 0.17 11.05
N PHE A 382 12.83 -0.78 10.09
CA PHE A 382 13.04 -2.20 10.35
C PHE A 382 14.44 -2.70 9.99
N GLU A 383 15.40 -1.80 9.77
CA GLU A 383 16.79 -2.17 9.48
C GLU A 383 17.37 -3.05 10.60
N GLY A 384 17.92 -4.20 10.23
CA GLY A 384 18.49 -5.15 11.18
C GLY A 384 17.51 -6.10 11.86
N GLU A 385 16.17 -5.95 11.65
CA GLU A 385 15.17 -6.88 12.19
C GLU A 385 15.35 -8.27 11.59
N LYS A 386 15.16 -9.30 12.43
CA LYS A 386 15.13 -10.70 12.00
C LYS A 386 13.71 -11.09 11.65
N VAL A 387 13.55 -11.62 10.45
CA VAL A 387 12.24 -12.03 9.90
C VAL A 387 12.32 -13.40 9.25
N LYS A 388 11.16 -14.03 9.08
CA LYS A 388 10.96 -15.24 8.28
C LYS A 388 10.04 -14.95 7.10
N GLY A 389 10.07 -15.84 6.09
CA GLY A 389 9.24 -15.69 4.91
C GLY A 389 9.95 -14.90 3.80
N GLN A 390 10.94 -15.54 3.15
CA GLN A 390 11.72 -14.93 2.08
C GLN A 390 11.11 -15.21 0.72
N CYS A 391 10.87 -14.16 -0.09
CA CYS A 391 10.44 -14.34 -1.47
C CYS A 391 11.54 -15.00 -2.30
N MET A 392 11.21 -16.09 -2.98
CA MET A 392 12.12 -16.86 -3.82
C MET A 392 11.87 -16.65 -5.31
N LEU A 393 10.61 -16.46 -5.70
CA LEU A 393 10.20 -16.35 -7.08
C LEU A 393 8.90 -15.55 -7.17
N THR A 394 8.80 -14.69 -8.18
CA THR A 394 7.53 -14.05 -8.57
C THR A 394 7.37 -14.16 -10.08
N LEU A 395 6.25 -14.73 -10.52
CA LEU A 395 5.82 -14.76 -11.91
C LEU A 395 4.69 -13.76 -12.11
N CYS A 396 4.78 -13.01 -13.21
CA CYS A 396 3.74 -12.08 -13.65
C CYS A 396 3.56 -12.20 -15.16
N ASN A 397 2.32 -12.41 -15.61
CA ASN A 397 1.99 -12.59 -17.04
C ASN A 397 2.83 -13.69 -17.71
N GLY A 398 3.10 -14.80 -17.01
CA GLY A 398 3.89 -15.92 -17.49
C GLY A 398 5.39 -15.65 -17.67
N LYS A 399 5.90 -14.57 -17.06
CA LYS A 399 7.33 -14.22 -17.05
C LYS A 399 7.86 -14.16 -15.64
N ILE A 400 9.13 -14.53 -15.46
CA ILE A 400 9.83 -14.36 -14.19
C ILE A 400 10.07 -12.86 -14.00
N ALA A 401 9.35 -12.26 -13.04
CA ALA A 401 9.54 -10.87 -12.64
C ALA A 401 10.64 -10.72 -11.58
N TYR A 402 10.77 -11.74 -10.70
CA TYR A 402 11.83 -11.84 -9.71
C TYR A 402 12.24 -13.28 -9.46
N ARG A 403 13.52 -13.50 -9.27
CA ARG A 403 14.12 -14.75 -8.79
C ARG A 403 15.32 -14.42 -7.90
N ARG A 404 15.34 -15.06 -6.72
CA ARG A 404 16.44 -14.96 -5.76
C ARG A 404 17.60 -15.88 -6.13
#